data_295c106cc32fd1d0cfd2642b4a543003
#
_entry.id   295c106cc32fd1d0cfd2642b4a543003
#
_cell.length_a   1.000
_cell.length_b   1.000
_cell.length_c   1.000
_cell.angle_alpha   90.00
_cell.angle_beta   90.00
_cell.angle_gamma   90.00
#
_symmetry.space_group_name_H-M   'P 1'
#
loop_
_entity.id
_entity.type
_entity.pdbx_description
1 polymer ?
#
loop_
_entity_poly.entity_id
_entity_poly.type
_entity_poly.pdbx_seq_one_letter_code
_entity_poly.pdbx_strand_id
1 'polypeptide(L)'
;MNFGTMTFYTILFIIAVLLLLARLPIIGFYIRAVYYGLCLMIGGFVGGIASIPYGKSANNHFRMFKIFQFMTWPMGIEFELRNAEILNDEKPYIIIANHQSALDVLGMSYAWPVNCIVMLKSSLRYFPGFNLCAYLCESVYINRFSKEKAHKTVDSTLHEIVSKKRKVWIYPEGTRNANNELATFKKGAFILAKQANIPIVPCVFSTHKFFYNQAEKKLTGGKCIIDILPEVDSSKFETVDELSTHCRNIMQQHRYKLDAEAANLNL
;
A
#
# COMPACT_ATOMS: atom_id res chain seq x y z
N MET A 1 17.61 -18.29 -41.90
CA MET A 1 16.70 -18.00 -40.76
C MET A 1 16.47 -16.50 -40.76
N ASN A 2 15.22 -16.06 -40.84
CA ASN A 2 14.90 -14.64 -40.96
C ASN A 2 15.25 -13.91 -39.64
N PHE A 3 15.70 -12.65 -39.69
CA PHE A 3 16.10 -11.85 -38.50
C PHE A 3 15.03 -11.90 -37.37
N GLY A 4 13.74 -11.85 -37.75
CA GLY A 4 12.65 -11.95 -36.79
C GLY A 4 12.55 -13.31 -36.09
N THR A 5 12.82 -14.42 -36.79
CA THR A 5 12.79 -15.76 -36.16
C THR A 5 13.96 -15.97 -35.22
N MET A 6 15.14 -15.44 -35.55
CA MET A 6 16.31 -15.50 -34.69
C MET A 6 16.08 -14.71 -33.38
N THR A 7 15.53 -13.50 -33.51
CA THR A 7 15.17 -12.67 -32.34
C THR A 7 14.14 -13.36 -31.45
N PHE A 8 13.11 -13.99 -32.05
CA PHE A 8 12.09 -14.73 -31.31
C PHE A 8 12.68 -15.89 -30.48
N TYR A 9 13.51 -16.74 -31.10
CA TYR A 9 14.15 -17.86 -30.39
C TYR A 9 15.12 -17.39 -29.33
N THR A 10 15.85 -16.29 -29.54
CA THR A 10 16.72 -15.69 -28.53
C THR A 10 15.93 -15.24 -27.33
N ILE A 11 14.79 -14.57 -27.52
CA ILE A 11 13.89 -14.13 -26.42
C ILE A 11 13.36 -15.35 -25.66
N LEU A 12 12.88 -16.39 -26.36
CA LEU A 12 12.41 -17.61 -25.69
C LEU A 12 13.52 -18.29 -24.87
N PHE A 13 14.73 -18.36 -25.41
CA PHE A 13 15.88 -18.92 -24.70
C PHE A 13 16.20 -18.11 -23.42
N ILE A 14 16.24 -16.78 -23.52
CA ILE A 14 16.45 -15.90 -22.35
C ILE A 14 15.35 -16.12 -21.30
N ILE A 15 14.09 -16.19 -21.70
CA ILE A 15 12.97 -16.46 -20.79
C ILE A 15 13.16 -17.81 -20.10
N ALA A 16 13.50 -18.87 -20.86
CA ALA A 16 13.72 -20.22 -20.30
C ALA A 16 14.87 -20.22 -19.29
N VAL A 17 15.97 -19.55 -19.59
CA VAL A 17 17.12 -19.40 -18.68
C VAL A 17 16.71 -18.63 -17.42
N LEU A 18 15.97 -17.53 -17.54
CA LEU A 18 15.48 -16.76 -16.39
C LEU A 18 14.53 -17.60 -15.51
N LEU A 19 13.65 -18.39 -16.13
CA LEU A 19 12.76 -19.30 -15.40
C LEU A 19 13.53 -20.40 -14.66
N LEU A 20 14.60 -20.92 -15.26
CA LEU A 20 15.48 -21.89 -14.61
C LEU A 20 16.24 -21.26 -13.44
N LEU A 21 16.85 -20.11 -13.65
CA LEU A 21 17.57 -19.38 -12.61
C LEU A 21 16.66 -18.93 -11.47
N ALA A 22 15.40 -18.59 -11.77
CA ALA A 22 14.42 -18.23 -10.76
C ALA A 22 14.08 -19.35 -9.76
N ARG A 23 14.44 -20.61 -10.09
CA ARG A 23 14.32 -21.74 -9.15
C ARG A 23 15.40 -21.75 -8.07
N LEU A 24 16.51 -21.05 -8.29
CA LEU A 24 17.55 -20.88 -7.27
C LEU A 24 17.08 -19.81 -6.26
N PRO A 25 17.00 -20.11 -4.94
CA PRO A 25 16.31 -19.26 -3.97
C PRO A 25 16.78 -17.79 -3.98
N ILE A 26 18.10 -17.57 -3.97
CA ILE A 26 18.66 -16.20 -3.94
C ILE A 26 18.42 -15.47 -5.27
N ILE A 27 18.67 -16.13 -6.39
CA ILE A 27 18.49 -15.52 -7.73
C ILE A 27 17.00 -15.27 -7.97
N GLY A 28 16.15 -16.25 -7.62
CA GLY A 28 14.71 -16.13 -7.70
C GLY A 28 14.17 -14.95 -6.89
N PHE A 29 14.69 -14.71 -5.69
CA PHE A 29 14.36 -13.54 -4.90
C PHE A 29 14.61 -12.24 -5.68
N TYR A 30 15.82 -12.06 -6.24
CA TYR A 30 16.16 -10.83 -6.96
C TYR A 30 15.37 -10.68 -8.25
N ILE A 31 15.17 -11.74 -9.03
CA ILE A 31 14.33 -11.72 -10.24
C ILE A 31 12.93 -11.26 -9.89
N ARG A 32 12.30 -11.85 -8.88
CA ARG A 32 10.93 -11.50 -8.45
C ARG A 32 10.87 -10.10 -7.86
N ALA A 33 11.87 -9.67 -7.11
CA ALA A 33 11.94 -8.31 -6.55
C ALA A 33 12.06 -7.24 -7.65
N VAL A 34 12.93 -7.47 -8.64
CA VAL A 34 13.07 -6.60 -9.82
C VAL A 34 11.77 -6.58 -10.62
N TYR A 35 11.18 -7.75 -10.88
CA TYR A 35 9.90 -7.88 -11.58
C TYR A 35 8.80 -7.06 -10.87
N TYR A 36 8.67 -7.20 -9.54
CA TYR A 36 7.72 -6.41 -8.76
C TYR A 36 7.96 -4.91 -8.88
N GLY A 37 9.22 -4.48 -8.79
CA GLY A 37 9.60 -3.08 -8.98
C GLY A 37 9.23 -2.55 -10.37
N LEU A 38 9.45 -3.35 -11.41
CA LEU A 38 9.04 -3.02 -12.78
C LEU A 38 7.51 -2.94 -12.92
N CYS A 39 6.77 -3.87 -12.32
CA CYS A 39 5.31 -3.82 -12.29
C CYS A 39 4.79 -2.54 -11.63
N LEU A 40 5.40 -2.12 -10.52
CA LEU A 40 5.03 -0.88 -9.84
C LEU A 40 5.33 0.36 -10.70
N MET A 41 6.50 0.41 -11.36
CA MET A 41 6.89 1.51 -12.24
C MET A 41 6.02 1.58 -13.49
N ILE A 42 5.90 0.47 -14.20
CA ILE A 42 5.15 0.40 -15.46
C ILE A 42 3.65 0.60 -15.19
N GLY A 43 3.13 -0.06 -14.15
CA GLY A 43 1.73 0.10 -13.73
C GLY A 43 1.39 1.56 -13.36
N GLY A 44 2.29 2.23 -12.65
CA GLY A 44 2.17 3.66 -12.34
C GLY A 44 2.21 4.54 -13.60
N PHE A 45 3.15 4.27 -14.50
CA PHE A 45 3.31 5.04 -15.74
C PHE A 45 2.13 4.83 -16.71
N VAL A 46 1.79 3.58 -17.02
CA VAL A 46 0.68 3.24 -17.91
C VAL A 46 -0.65 3.68 -17.33
N GLY A 47 -0.86 3.45 -16.03
CA GLY A 47 -2.06 3.92 -15.33
C GLY A 47 -2.17 5.44 -15.28
N GLY A 48 -1.03 6.14 -15.15
CA GLY A 48 -0.96 7.59 -15.26
C GLY A 48 -1.40 8.07 -16.64
N ILE A 49 -0.84 7.51 -17.72
CA ILE A 49 -1.22 7.85 -19.11
C ILE A 49 -2.72 7.55 -19.33
N ALA A 50 -3.19 6.38 -18.93
CA ALA A 50 -4.60 5.98 -19.05
C ALA A 50 -5.55 6.89 -18.27
N SER A 51 -5.04 7.66 -17.31
CA SER A 51 -5.83 8.61 -16.51
C SER A 51 -5.85 10.03 -17.07
N ILE A 52 -5.01 10.37 -18.04
CA ILE A 52 -4.95 11.72 -18.64
C ILE A 52 -6.32 12.20 -19.15
N PRO A 53 -7.09 11.40 -19.89
CA PRO A 53 -8.41 11.83 -20.42
C PRO A 53 -9.44 12.16 -19.33
N TYR A 54 -9.23 11.65 -18.11
CA TYR A 54 -10.15 11.82 -16.98
C TYR A 54 -9.75 12.98 -16.05
N GLY A 55 -8.62 13.64 -16.34
CA GLY A 55 -8.10 14.71 -15.49
C GLY A 55 -7.69 14.24 -14.09
N LYS A 56 -7.58 15.18 -13.16
CA LYS A 56 -7.26 14.88 -11.76
C LYS A 56 -8.46 14.30 -11.02
N SER A 57 -8.28 13.13 -10.44
CA SER A 57 -9.29 12.48 -9.60
C SER A 57 -8.65 11.45 -8.67
N ALA A 58 -9.05 11.42 -7.41
CA ALA A 58 -8.66 10.37 -6.47
C ALA A 58 -9.01 8.96 -7.00
N ASN A 59 -10.09 8.84 -7.78
CA ASN A 59 -10.53 7.56 -8.35
C ASN A 59 -9.64 7.04 -9.48
N ASN A 60 -8.66 7.82 -9.96
CA ASN A 60 -7.67 7.32 -10.91
C ASN A 60 -6.81 6.19 -10.34
N HIS A 61 -6.70 6.09 -9.00
CA HIS A 61 -6.04 4.95 -8.35
C HIS A 61 -6.59 3.59 -8.81
N PHE A 62 -7.90 3.47 -9.05
CA PHE A 62 -8.50 2.20 -9.50
C PHE A 62 -7.94 1.73 -10.84
N ARG A 63 -7.68 2.64 -11.80
CA ARG A 63 -7.08 2.27 -13.10
C ARG A 63 -5.67 1.74 -12.93
N MET A 64 -4.89 2.42 -12.11
CA MET A 64 -3.52 2.01 -11.82
C MET A 64 -3.47 0.68 -11.09
N PHE A 65 -4.31 0.52 -10.07
CA PHE A 65 -4.35 -0.71 -9.28
C PHE A 65 -4.77 -1.90 -10.11
N LYS A 66 -5.76 -1.75 -11.02
CA LYS A 66 -6.14 -2.83 -11.95
C LYS A 66 -4.97 -3.25 -12.85
N ILE A 67 -4.23 -2.31 -13.41
CA ILE A 67 -3.05 -2.61 -14.24
C ILE A 67 -1.97 -3.27 -13.39
N PHE A 68 -1.70 -2.74 -12.21
CA PHE A 68 -0.70 -3.26 -11.29
C PHE A 68 -1.04 -4.67 -10.80
N GLN A 69 -2.29 -4.93 -10.39
CA GLN A 69 -2.78 -6.26 -10.01
C GLN A 69 -2.64 -7.26 -11.15
N PHE A 70 -3.05 -6.87 -12.38
CA PHE A 70 -2.88 -7.73 -13.55
C PHE A 70 -1.42 -8.07 -13.81
N MET A 71 -0.51 -7.11 -13.74
CA MET A 71 0.92 -7.33 -13.94
C MET A 71 1.54 -8.19 -12.83
N THR A 72 1.09 -8.05 -11.58
CA THR A 72 1.64 -8.79 -10.43
C THR A 72 1.02 -10.17 -10.23
N TRP A 73 -0.06 -10.50 -10.95
CA TRP A 73 -0.72 -11.80 -10.87
C TRP A 73 0.24 -13.01 -10.99
N PRO A 74 1.27 -13.03 -11.87
CA PRO A 74 2.20 -14.17 -11.97
C PRO A 74 3.08 -14.38 -10.72
N MET A 75 3.08 -13.44 -9.78
CA MET A 75 3.81 -13.61 -8.52
C MET A 75 3.14 -14.61 -7.57
N GLY A 76 1.85 -14.93 -7.79
CA GLY A 76 1.11 -15.87 -6.95
C GLY A 76 0.90 -15.37 -5.52
N ILE A 77 0.85 -14.04 -5.31
CA ILE A 77 0.54 -13.45 -4.01
C ILE A 77 -0.96 -13.13 -3.99
N GLU A 78 -1.66 -13.74 -3.05
CA GLU A 78 -3.10 -13.60 -2.89
C GLU A 78 -3.41 -12.76 -1.64
N PHE A 79 -4.47 -11.96 -1.71
CA PHE A 79 -4.97 -11.19 -0.58
C PHE A 79 -6.42 -11.57 -0.28
N GLU A 80 -6.66 -12.02 0.95
CA GLU A 80 -8.00 -12.25 1.47
C GLU A 80 -8.47 -11.01 2.21
N LEU A 81 -9.41 -10.27 1.59
CA LEU A 81 -9.96 -9.05 2.17
C LEU A 81 -11.22 -9.37 2.97
N ARG A 82 -11.23 -9.00 4.24
CA ARG A 82 -12.35 -9.19 5.18
C ARG A 82 -12.96 -7.86 5.58
N ASN A 83 -14.26 -7.87 5.83
CA ASN A 83 -15.06 -6.71 6.29
C ASN A 83 -14.92 -5.49 5.36
N ALA A 84 -14.78 -5.74 4.05
CA ALA A 84 -14.58 -4.70 3.05
C ALA A 84 -15.75 -3.71 2.94
N GLU A 85 -16.95 -4.10 3.39
CA GLU A 85 -18.15 -3.27 3.42
C GLU A 85 -17.98 -2.00 4.25
N ILE A 86 -17.12 -2.02 5.28
CA ILE A 86 -16.80 -0.84 6.10
C ILE A 86 -16.17 0.28 5.24
N LEU A 87 -15.47 -0.08 4.17
CA LEU A 87 -14.83 0.88 3.26
C LEU A 87 -15.82 1.57 2.31
N ASN A 88 -17.05 1.07 2.20
CA ASN A 88 -18.08 1.59 1.29
C ASN A 88 -18.80 2.83 1.83
N ASP A 89 -18.59 3.22 3.08
CA ASP A 89 -19.17 4.42 3.65
C ASP A 89 -18.79 5.65 2.82
N GLU A 90 -19.75 6.52 2.51
CA GLU A 90 -19.52 7.74 1.72
C GLU A 90 -18.91 8.88 2.54
N LYS A 91 -18.99 8.81 3.88
CA LYS A 91 -18.40 9.82 4.76
C LYS A 91 -16.86 9.80 4.67
N PRO A 92 -16.20 10.93 4.95
CA PRO A 92 -14.76 10.95 5.06
C PRO A 92 -14.27 10.17 6.30
N TYR A 93 -13.17 9.47 6.17
CA TYR A 93 -12.48 8.80 7.28
C TYR A 93 -10.97 8.65 6.97
N ILE A 94 -10.20 8.38 8.00
CA ILE A 94 -8.77 8.08 7.84
C ILE A 94 -8.57 6.58 7.98
N ILE A 95 -8.00 5.95 6.94
CA ILE A 95 -7.55 4.56 7.00
C ILE A 95 -6.13 4.56 7.55
N ILE A 96 -5.91 3.80 8.61
CA ILE A 96 -4.57 3.53 9.11
C ILE A 96 -4.23 2.06 8.91
N ALA A 97 -3.06 1.78 8.32
CA ALA A 97 -2.61 0.41 8.07
C ALA A 97 -1.19 0.18 8.61
N ASN A 98 -0.89 -1.05 9.04
CA ASN A 98 0.48 -1.42 9.36
C ASN A 98 1.32 -1.51 8.09
N HIS A 99 2.62 -1.19 8.21
CA HIS A 99 3.52 -1.06 7.06
C HIS A 99 4.70 -2.02 7.18
N GLN A 100 4.68 -3.11 6.43
CA GLN A 100 5.66 -4.19 6.56
C GLN A 100 6.72 -4.17 5.44
N SER A 101 6.29 -3.92 4.20
CA SER A 101 7.16 -4.08 3.04
C SER A 101 6.69 -3.24 1.84
N ALA A 102 7.37 -3.38 0.72
CA ALA A 102 6.89 -2.82 -0.55
C ALA A 102 5.61 -3.52 -1.05
N LEU A 103 5.38 -4.77 -0.63
CA LEU A 103 4.21 -5.55 -1.02
C LEU A 103 2.89 -5.00 -0.45
N ASP A 104 2.97 -4.15 0.59
CA ASP A 104 1.79 -3.48 1.14
C ASP A 104 1.05 -2.62 0.10
N VAL A 105 1.77 -2.13 -0.93
CA VAL A 105 1.13 -1.39 -2.04
C VAL A 105 0.20 -2.29 -2.84
N LEU A 106 0.57 -3.56 -3.01
CA LEU A 106 -0.29 -4.53 -3.70
C LEU A 106 -1.52 -4.85 -2.83
N GLY A 107 -1.33 -5.14 -1.54
CA GLY A 107 -2.45 -5.35 -0.61
C GLY A 107 -3.37 -4.13 -0.50
N MET A 108 -2.80 -2.93 -0.39
CA MET A 108 -3.54 -1.67 -0.39
C MET A 108 -4.43 -1.54 -1.64
N SER A 109 -3.98 -2.02 -2.79
CA SER A 109 -4.75 -1.93 -4.05
C SER A 109 -6.05 -2.75 -4.03
N TYR A 110 -6.13 -3.79 -3.20
CA TYR A 110 -7.35 -4.60 -3.01
C TYR A 110 -8.32 -3.97 -2.01
N ALA A 111 -7.81 -3.21 -1.04
CA ALA A 111 -8.60 -2.57 0.02
C ALA A 111 -8.85 -1.07 -0.24
N TRP A 112 -8.72 -0.62 -1.50
CA TRP A 112 -8.80 0.81 -1.82
C TRP A 112 -10.25 1.29 -1.97
N PRO A 113 -10.71 2.26 -1.16
CA PRO A 113 -12.06 2.79 -1.26
C PRO A 113 -12.17 3.93 -2.28
N VAL A 114 -13.41 4.22 -2.68
CA VAL A 114 -13.74 5.36 -3.54
C VAL A 114 -13.40 6.67 -2.85
N ASN A 115 -12.95 7.66 -3.63
CA ASN A 115 -12.59 9.02 -3.18
C ASN A 115 -11.47 9.04 -2.13
N CYS A 116 -10.53 8.10 -2.22
CA CYS A 116 -9.39 7.98 -1.31
C CYS A 116 -8.10 8.53 -1.93
N ILE A 117 -7.31 9.20 -1.11
CA ILE A 117 -5.97 9.66 -1.45
C ILE A 117 -4.95 9.01 -0.52
N VAL A 118 -3.69 8.92 -0.95
CA VAL A 118 -2.59 8.35 -0.15
C VAL A 118 -1.58 9.42 0.22
N MET A 119 -1.06 9.35 1.45
CA MET A 119 0.07 10.18 1.87
C MET A 119 1.40 9.49 1.53
N LEU A 120 2.15 10.11 0.63
CA LEU A 120 3.41 9.58 0.07
C LEU A 120 4.63 10.31 0.63
N LYS A 121 5.76 9.60 0.76
CA LYS A 121 7.05 10.23 1.06
C LYS A 121 7.45 11.18 -0.07
N SER A 122 7.89 12.40 0.26
CA SER A 122 8.26 13.44 -0.71
C SER A 122 9.33 13.02 -1.72
N SER A 123 10.25 12.10 -1.36
CA SER A 123 11.26 11.58 -2.27
C SER A 123 10.68 10.76 -3.44
N LEU A 124 9.47 10.22 -3.31
CA LEU A 124 8.81 9.48 -4.39
C LEU A 124 8.40 10.38 -5.57
N ARG A 125 8.40 11.71 -5.38
CA ARG A 125 8.18 12.68 -6.46
C ARG A 125 9.20 12.55 -7.59
N TYR A 126 10.41 12.10 -7.26
CA TYR A 126 11.50 11.97 -8.22
C TYR A 126 11.60 10.58 -8.84
N PHE A 127 10.69 9.66 -8.48
CA PHE A 127 10.68 8.32 -9.01
C PHE A 127 10.00 8.30 -10.39
N PRO A 128 10.68 7.84 -11.47
CA PRO A 128 10.15 7.86 -12.84
C PRO A 128 8.80 7.14 -12.95
N GLY A 129 7.86 7.74 -13.68
CA GLY A 129 6.50 7.19 -13.89
C GLY A 129 5.54 7.38 -12.71
N PHE A 130 6.08 7.50 -11.48
CA PHE A 130 5.25 7.64 -10.28
C PHE A 130 4.68 9.05 -10.10
N ASN A 131 5.40 10.07 -10.56
CA ASN A 131 5.02 11.46 -10.38
C ASN A 131 3.72 11.82 -11.13
N LEU A 132 3.62 11.44 -12.41
CA LEU A 132 2.42 11.69 -13.21
C LEU A 132 1.18 11.05 -12.57
N CYS A 133 1.35 9.81 -12.15
CA CYS A 133 0.35 9.03 -11.46
C CYS A 133 -0.10 9.72 -10.14
N ALA A 134 0.83 10.02 -9.26
CA ALA A 134 0.53 10.65 -7.98
C ALA A 134 -0.17 12.02 -8.17
N TYR A 135 0.23 12.77 -9.19
CA TYR A 135 -0.41 14.05 -9.55
C TYR A 135 -1.85 13.87 -10.03
N LEU A 136 -2.09 12.92 -10.94
CA LEU A 136 -3.43 12.65 -11.48
C LEU A 136 -4.36 12.00 -10.44
N CYS A 137 -3.79 11.29 -9.47
CA CYS A 137 -4.51 10.67 -8.35
C CYS A 137 -4.69 11.60 -7.14
N GLU A 138 -4.26 12.86 -7.24
CA GLU A 138 -4.32 13.83 -6.14
C GLU A 138 -3.63 13.36 -4.85
N SER A 139 -2.61 12.50 -4.98
CA SER A 139 -1.83 11.99 -3.84
C SER A 139 -1.07 13.12 -3.13
N VAL A 140 -0.97 13.04 -1.80
CA VAL A 140 -0.34 14.07 -0.98
C VAL A 140 1.10 13.67 -0.63
N TYR A 141 2.05 14.56 -0.91
CA TYR A 141 3.45 14.33 -0.54
C TYR A 141 3.78 14.94 0.82
N ILE A 142 4.27 14.10 1.75
CA ILE A 142 4.70 14.55 3.07
C ILE A 142 6.23 14.55 3.19
N ASN A 143 6.78 15.67 3.67
CA ASN A 143 8.19 15.75 4.05
C ASN A 143 8.34 15.37 5.52
N ARG A 144 8.84 14.16 5.78
CA ARG A 144 9.00 13.61 7.13
C ARG A 144 10.22 14.13 7.88
N PHE A 145 11.12 14.88 7.20
CA PHE A 145 12.35 15.42 7.78
C PHE A 145 12.22 16.86 8.29
N SER A 146 11.11 17.54 7.97
CA SER A 146 10.83 18.89 8.43
C SER A 146 9.47 18.93 9.13
N LYS A 147 9.46 19.20 10.43
CA LYS A 147 8.23 19.32 11.22
C LYS A 147 7.32 20.40 10.66
N GLU A 148 7.86 21.57 10.31
CA GLU A 148 7.09 22.69 9.75
C GLU A 148 6.41 22.30 8.42
N LYS A 149 7.15 21.65 7.49
CA LYS A 149 6.59 21.20 6.21
C LYS A 149 5.57 20.09 6.41
N ALA A 150 5.77 19.23 7.42
CA ALA A 150 4.81 18.19 7.76
C ALA A 150 3.50 18.80 8.31
N HIS A 151 3.57 19.83 9.17
CA HIS A 151 2.39 20.56 9.65
C HIS A 151 1.62 21.21 8.50
N LYS A 152 2.28 21.95 7.61
CA LYS A 152 1.63 22.53 6.42
C LYS A 152 0.94 21.48 5.54
N THR A 153 1.52 20.27 5.44
CA THR A 153 0.90 19.16 4.71
C THR A 153 -0.34 18.64 5.44
N VAL A 154 -0.31 18.57 6.77
CA VAL A 154 -1.49 18.21 7.58
C VAL A 154 -2.62 19.20 7.35
N ASP A 155 -2.36 20.51 7.41
CA ASP A 155 -3.35 21.57 7.21
C ASP A 155 -3.97 21.53 5.81
N SER A 156 -3.13 21.35 4.77
CA SER A 156 -3.63 21.22 3.39
C SER A 156 -4.45 19.95 3.18
N THR A 157 -4.08 18.84 3.84
CA THR A 157 -4.83 17.60 3.79
C THR A 157 -6.16 17.72 4.53
N LEU A 158 -6.18 18.43 5.64
CA LEU A 158 -7.42 18.75 6.37
C LEU A 158 -8.41 19.48 5.47
N HIS A 159 -7.95 20.49 4.71
CA HIS A 159 -8.78 21.18 3.74
C HIS A 159 -9.36 20.24 2.67
N GLU A 160 -8.55 19.33 2.12
CA GLU A 160 -9.00 18.32 1.15
C GLU A 160 -10.05 17.37 1.74
N ILE A 161 -9.83 16.92 2.98
CA ILE A 161 -10.79 16.03 3.69
C ILE A 161 -12.15 16.73 3.83
N VAL A 162 -12.15 17.97 4.33
CA VAL A 162 -13.39 18.69 4.63
C VAL A 162 -14.10 19.12 3.34
N SER A 163 -13.39 19.76 2.39
CA SER A 163 -13.99 20.36 1.20
C SER A 163 -14.42 19.32 0.16
N LYS A 164 -13.69 18.20 0.03
CA LYS A 164 -13.95 17.17 -0.98
C LYS A 164 -14.44 15.84 -0.39
N LYS A 165 -14.69 15.78 0.90
CA LYS A 165 -15.06 14.55 1.63
C LYS A 165 -14.10 13.39 1.34
N ARG A 166 -12.79 13.68 1.37
CA ARG A 166 -11.74 12.69 1.03
C ARG A 166 -11.58 11.66 2.15
N LYS A 167 -11.35 10.42 1.75
CA LYS A 167 -10.73 9.39 2.57
C LYS A 167 -9.22 9.48 2.41
N VAL A 168 -8.47 9.16 3.46
CA VAL A 168 -7.01 9.29 3.42
C VAL A 168 -6.37 8.01 3.93
N TRP A 169 -5.54 7.38 3.11
CA TRP A 169 -4.75 6.22 3.50
C TRP A 169 -3.40 6.65 4.08
N ILE A 170 -3.12 6.21 5.30
CA ILE A 170 -1.90 6.56 6.03
C ILE A 170 -1.29 5.31 6.66
N TYR A 171 0.03 5.17 6.54
CA TYR A 171 0.82 4.22 7.33
C TYR A 171 1.38 4.96 8.56
N PRO A 172 0.77 4.83 9.75
CA PRO A 172 1.11 5.67 10.89
C PRO A 172 2.49 5.37 11.48
N GLU A 173 3.06 4.21 11.24
CA GLU A 173 4.43 3.87 11.62
C GLU A 173 5.46 4.79 10.94
N GLY A 174 5.14 5.34 9.78
CA GLY A 174 5.98 6.28 9.03
C GLY A 174 7.21 5.66 8.37
N THR A 175 7.48 4.38 8.60
CA THR A 175 8.54 3.57 7.97
C THR A 175 8.07 2.12 7.90
N ARG A 176 8.70 1.32 7.04
CA ARG A 176 8.44 -0.12 6.98
C ARG A 176 8.98 -0.82 8.21
N ASN A 177 8.20 -1.72 8.76
CA ASN A 177 8.51 -2.48 9.96
C ASN A 177 8.07 -3.94 9.77
N ALA A 178 9.03 -4.82 9.52
CA ALA A 178 8.80 -6.25 9.35
C ALA A 178 8.78 -7.04 10.68
N ASN A 179 8.87 -6.36 11.83
CA ASN A 179 8.81 -7.01 13.14
C ASN A 179 7.39 -7.48 13.46
N ASN A 180 7.27 -8.36 14.45
CA ASN A 180 5.97 -8.86 14.91
C ASN A 180 5.18 -7.76 15.64
N GLU A 181 5.87 -6.79 16.23
CA GLU A 181 5.24 -5.67 16.90
C GLU A 181 5.18 -4.45 16.00
N LEU A 182 4.05 -3.75 16.06
CA LEU A 182 3.88 -2.47 15.38
C LEU A 182 4.78 -1.42 16.00
N ALA A 183 5.45 -0.63 15.18
CA ALA A 183 6.22 0.50 15.67
C ALA A 183 5.31 1.56 16.29
N THR A 184 5.92 2.51 17.01
CA THR A 184 5.19 3.66 17.56
C THR A 184 4.55 4.47 16.43
N PHE A 185 3.28 4.78 16.57
CA PHE A 185 2.53 5.54 15.57
C PHE A 185 2.88 7.04 15.61
N LYS A 186 3.06 7.62 14.44
CA LYS A 186 3.20 9.06 14.26
C LYS A 186 1.85 9.74 14.42
N LYS A 187 1.82 10.91 15.06
CA LYS A 187 0.59 11.61 15.43
C LYS A 187 -0.21 12.18 14.26
N GLY A 188 0.36 12.31 13.05
CA GLY A 188 -0.25 13.02 11.93
C GLY A 188 -1.65 12.54 11.53
N ALA A 189 -1.88 11.23 11.45
CA ALA A 189 -3.19 10.66 11.15
C ALA A 189 -4.24 11.01 12.21
N PHE A 190 -3.85 10.96 13.46
CA PHE A 190 -4.72 11.17 14.62
C PHE A 190 -5.03 12.66 14.83
N ILE A 191 -4.09 13.56 14.52
CA ILE A 191 -4.32 15.01 14.47
C ILE A 191 -5.35 15.33 13.40
N LEU A 192 -5.19 14.79 12.19
CA LEU A 192 -6.15 14.98 11.10
C LEU A 192 -7.56 14.49 11.49
N ALA A 193 -7.67 13.29 12.08
CA ALA A 193 -8.95 12.73 12.50
C ALA A 193 -9.67 13.63 13.51
N LYS A 194 -8.94 14.10 14.54
CA LYS A 194 -9.52 14.98 15.56
C LYS A 194 -9.88 16.35 15.01
N GLN A 195 -9.02 16.97 14.20
CA GLN A 195 -9.30 18.30 13.63
C GLN A 195 -10.45 18.30 12.62
N ALA A 196 -10.57 17.22 11.83
CA ALA A 196 -11.67 17.05 10.89
C ALA A 196 -12.94 16.48 11.53
N ASN A 197 -12.87 16.04 12.79
CA ASN A 197 -13.92 15.33 13.49
C ASN A 197 -14.46 14.14 12.68
N ILE A 198 -13.57 13.30 12.19
CA ILE A 198 -13.87 12.11 11.38
C ILE A 198 -13.33 10.84 12.04
N PRO A 199 -13.94 9.67 11.78
CA PRO A 199 -13.46 8.42 12.34
C PRO A 199 -12.15 7.95 11.71
N ILE A 200 -11.49 7.03 12.42
CA ILE A 200 -10.34 6.25 11.94
C ILE A 200 -10.85 4.84 11.65
N VAL A 201 -10.48 4.31 10.49
CA VAL A 201 -10.74 2.92 10.09
C VAL A 201 -9.41 2.18 10.10
N PRO A 202 -9.16 1.31 11.09
CA PRO A 202 -7.95 0.50 11.10
C PRO A 202 -8.02 -0.62 10.06
N CYS A 203 -6.95 -0.81 9.30
CA CYS A 203 -6.77 -1.87 8.32
C CYS A 203 -5.54 -2.68 8.72
N VAL A 204 -5.72 -3.97 8.99
CA VAL A 204 -4.65 -4.84 9.50
C VAL A 204 -4.25 -5.86 8.47
N PHE A 205 -2.98 -5.83 8.07
CA PHE A 205 -2.36 -6.85 7.23
C PHE A 205 -1.71 -7.91 8.12
N SER A 206 -1.96 -9.19 7.84
CA SER A 206 -1.19 -10.28 8.42
C SER A 206 0.26 -10.24 7.98
N THR A 207 1.12 -10.97 8.66
CA THR A 207 2.56 -10.99 8.34
C THR A 207 2.83 -11.51 6.92
N HIS A 208 3.77 -10.86 6.23
CA HIS A 208 4.28 -11.32 4.94
C HIS A 208 5.39 -12.37 5.06
N LYS A 209 5.87 -12.66 6.28
CA LYS A 209 7.06 -13.50 6.52
C LYS A 209 6.98 -14.90 5.89
N PHE A 210 5.78 -15.43 5.69
CA PHE A 210 5.59 -16.75 5.11
C PHE A 210 6.01 -16.81 3.63
N PHE A 211 5.92 -15.71 2.88
CA PHE A 211 6.26 -15.65 1.46
C PHE A 211 7.24 -14.54 1.10
N TYR A 212 7.50 -13.59 2.01
CA TYR A 212 8.47 -12.52 1.83
C TYR A 212 9.33 -12.32 3.08
N ASN A 213 10.64 -12.57 2.93
CA ASN A 213 11.64 -12.26 3.94
C ASN A 213 12.92 -11.75 3.26
N GLN A 214 13.24 -10.47 3.48
CA GLN A 214 14.41 -9.85 2.84
C GLN A 214 15.73 -10.39 3.40
N ALA A 215 15.79 -10.74 4.69
CA ALA A 215 17.00 -11.28 5.30
C ALA A 215 17.33 -12.67 4.75
N GLU A 216 16.32 -13.51 4.59
CA GLU A 216 16.43 -14.87 4.05
C GLU A 216 16.44 -14.91 2.50
N LYS A 217 16.32 -13.76 1.82
CA LYS A 217 16.17 -13.69 0.37
C LYS A 217 15.02 -14.57 -0.14
N LYS A 218 13.90 -14.53 0.56
CA LYS A 218 12.67 -15.26 0.23
C LYS A 218 11.65 -14.31 -0.38
N LEU A 219 11.15 -14.61 -1.58
CA LEU A 219 9.99 -13.99 -2.19
C LEU A 219 9.32 -15.02 -3.09
N THR A 220 8.23 -15.58 -2.60
CA THR A 220 7.46 -16.65 -3.25
C THR A 220 6.02 -16.21 -3.46
N GLY A 221 5.15 -17.08 -3.96
CA GLY A 221 3.72 -16.96 -3.80
C GLY A 221 3.33 -17.22 -2.34
N GLY A 222 2.12 -16.77 -1.98
CA GLY A 222 1.56 -16.97 -0.64
C GLY A 222 0.33 -16.10 -0.40
N LYS A 223 -0.27 -16.23 0.77
CA LYS A 223 -1.49 -15.52 1.14
C LYS A 223 -1.26 -14.54 2.29
N CYS A 224 -1.87 -13.36 2.16
CA CYS A 224 -1.95 -12.36 3.21
C CYS A 224 -3.41 -12.04 3.48
N ILE A 225 -3.80 -11.99 4.75
CA ILE A 225 -5.13 -11.57 5.17
C ILE A 225 -5.08 -10.06 5.40
N ILE A 226 -6.07 -9.36 4.86
CA ILE A 226 -6.32 -7.93 5.11
C ILE A 226 -7.67 -7.85 5.81
N ASP A 227 -7.69 -7.31 7.01
CA ASP A 227 -8.94 -7.18 7.75
C ASP A 227 -9.21 -5.71 8.11
N ILE A 228 -10.40 -5.26 7.77
CA ILE A 228 -10.87 -3.91 8.06
C ILE A 228 -11.60 -3.96 9.39
N LEU A 229 -11.08 -3.26 10.39
CA LEU A 229 -11.70 -3.22 11.71
C LEU A 229 -12.80 -2.16 11.77
N PRO A 230 -13.74 -2.30 12.72
CA PRO A 230 -14.73 -1.28 12.99
C PRO A 230 -14.10 0.09 13.19
N GLU A 231 -14.80 1.13 12.75
CA GLU A 231 -14.33 2.50 12.90
C GLU A 231 -14.15 2.90 14.36
N VAL A 232 -13.11 3.66 14.58
CA VAL A 232 -12.81 4.29 15.87
C VAL A 232 -13.25 5.75 15.81
N ASP A 233 -14.24 6.11 16.59
CA ASP A 233 -14.74 7.48 16.70
C ASP A 233 -13.69 8.36 17.41
N SER A 234 -13.09 9.30 16.67
CA SER A 234 -12.04 10.17 17.18
C SER A 234 -12.51 11.12 18.27
N SER A 235 -13.82 11.43 18.33
CA SER A 235 -14.41 12.34 19.32
C SER A 235 -14.42 11.76 20.73
N LYS A 236 -14.42 10.43 20.87
CA LYS A 236 -14.47 9.72 22.16
C LYS A 236 -13.17 9.77 22.97
N PHE A 237 -12.10 10.32 22.41
CA PHE A 237 -10.80 10.43 23.05
C PHE A 237 -10.48 11.89 23.37
N GLU A 238 -9.97 12.19 24.57
CA GLU A 238 -9.60 13.55 24.93
C GLU A 238 -8.35 13.99 24.17
N THR A 239 -7.37 13.14 24.09
CA THR A 239 -6.06 13.46 23.50
C THR A 239 -5.76 12.66 22.22
N VAL A 240 -4.87 13.22 21.39
CA VAL A 240 -4.31 12.54 20.21
C VAL A 240 -3.52 11.29 20.62
N ASP A 241 -2.88 11.33 21.79
CA ASP A 241 -2.04 10.24 22.29
C ASP A 241 -2.88 9.05 22.74
N GLU A 242 -3.99 9.27 23.41
CA GLU A 242 -4.95 8.22 23.75
C GLU A 242 -5.52 7.55 22.52
N LEU A 243 -6.01 8.34 21.55
CA LEU A 243 -6.54 7.83 20.29
C LEU A 243 -5.49 6.98 19.53
N SER A 244 -4.26 7.48 19.44
CA SER A 244 -3.15 6.79 18.79
C SER A 244 -2.79 5.47 19.47
N THR A 245 -2.72 5.50 20.81
CA THR A 245 -2.40 4.32 21.61
C THR A 245 -3.50 3.28 21.52
N HIS A 246 -4.76 3.69 21.61
CA HIS A 246 -5.91 2.81 21.44
C HIS A 246 -5.89 2.11 20.08
N CYS A 247 -5.75 2.88 18.99
CA CYS A 247 -5.70 2.32 17.63
C CYS A 247 -4.53 1.34 17.46
N ARG A 248 -3.34 1.68 17.97
CA ARG A 248 -2.17 0.80 17.90
C ARG A 248 -2.42 -0.52 18.65
N ASN A 249 -3.02 -0.46 19.83
CA ASN A 249 -3.28 -1.64 20.66
C ASN A 249 -4.29 -2.60 20.02
N ILE A 250 -5.42 -2.09 19.51
CA ILE A 250 -6.41 -2.93 18.82
C ILE A 250 -5.82 -3.55 17.54
N MET A 251 -5.07 -2.79 16.76
CA MET A 251 -4.40 -3.30 15.56
C MET A 251 -3.35 -4.36 15.90
N GLN A 252 -2.57 -4.16 16.97
CA GLN A 252 -1.56 -5.14 17.40
C GLN A 252 -2.19 -6.45 17.85
N GLN A 253 -3.23 -6.38 18.67
CA GLN A 253 -3.95 -7.59 19.14
C GLN A 253 -4.58 -8.34 17.98
N HIS A 254 -5.17 -7.59 17.03
CA HIS A 254 -5.79 -8.19 15.86
C HIS A 254 -4.75 -8.81 14.91
N ARG A 255 -3.61 -8.15 14.72
CA ARG A 255 -2.50 -8.66 13.91
C ARG A 255 -2.00 -10.01 14.41
N TYR A 256 -1.85 -10.20 15.73
CA TYR A 256 -1.45 -11.50 16.28
C TYR A 256 -2.40 -12.64 15.89
N LYS A 257 -3.71 -12.36 15.88
CA LYS A 257 -4.72 -13.34 15.44
C LYS A 257 -4.56 -13.66 13.96
N LEU A 258 -4.45 -12.63 13.12
CA LEU A 258 -4.28 -12.80 11.67
C LEU A 258 -2.96 -13.51 11.32
N ASP A 259 -1.88 -13.23 12.05
CA ASP A 259 -0.58 -13.87 11.82
C ASP A 259 -0.64 -15.38 12.13
N ALA A 260 -1.37 -15.77 13.18
CA ALA A 260 -1.61 -17.18 13.50
C ALA A 260 -2.47 -17.89 12.44
N GLU A 261 -3.50 -17.22 11.93
CA GLU A 261 -4.33 -17.75 10.84
C GLU A 261 -3.54 -17.87 9.53
N ALA A 262 -2.78 -16.82 9.18
CA ALA A 262 -1.96 -16.79 7.96
C ALA A 262 -0.88 -17.88 7.95
N ALA A 263 -0.39 -18.32 9.11
CA ALA A 263 0.53 -19.45 9.21
C ALA A 263 -0.09 -20.72 8.63
N ASN A 264 -1.36 -21.00 8.93
CA ASN A 264 -2.06 -22.17 8.42
C ASN A 264 -2.38 -22.10 6.92
N LEU A 265 -2.51 -20.90 6.37
CA LEU A 265 -2.80 -20.68 4.95
C LEU A 265 -1.57 -20.78 4.06
N ASN A 266 -0.38 -20.73 4.63
CA ASN A 266 0.91 -20.72 3.92
C ASN A 266 1.75 -21.97 4.19
N LEU A 267 1.17 -22.99 4.81
CA LEU A 267 1.73 -24.34 4.94
C LEU A 267 1.56 -25.13 3.65
#